data_ca134a6498fb27e407290375e75d12aa
#
_entry.id   ca134a6498fb27e407290375e75d12aa
#
_cell.length_a   1.000
_cell.length_b   1.000
_cell.length_c   1.000
_cell.angle_alpha   90.00
_cell.angle_beta   90.00
_cell.angle_gamma   90.00
#
_symmetry.space_group_name_H-M   'P 1'
#
loop_
_entity.id
_entity.type
_entity.pdbx_description
1 polymer ?
#
loop_
_entity_poly.entity_id
_entity_poly.type
_entity_poly.pdbx_seq_one_letter_code
_entity_poly.pdbx_strand_id
1 'polypeptide(L)'
;MSDLNLLRYYARLTPLGVGHDIKTTLPELAERLFTSPRHARNLLVRLNQLGWLTWTPKAGRHHRSSLLLHRELEPLKEQLAAKRVQIGKYERALAILDNDEVAFAKLLKKTSGATVQEGRLHIQLTYKRPFEPLLPHLPQRSSERFLIRQIYSCLVSSDANGHVHPELAHHWHYDPHTWQ
;
A
#
# COMPACT_ATOMS: atom_id res chain seq x y z
N MET A 1 -12.05 -9.24 -8.42
CA MET A 1 -10.99 -9.17 -7.39
C MET A 1 -10.45 -7.76 -7.38
N SER A 2 -10.21 -7.14 -6.21
CA SER A 2 -9.71 -5.77 -6.12
C SER A 2 -8.21 -5.72 -6.43
N ASP A 3 -7.73 -4.55 -6.93
CA ASP A 3 -6.30 -4.34 -7.22
C ASP A 3 -5.43 -4.57 -5.98
N LEU A 4 -5.93 -4.19 -4.79
CA LEU A 4 -5.23 -4.37 -3.53
C LEU A 4 -4.99 -5.86 -3.23
N ASN A 5 -5.98 -6.72 -3.46
CA ASN A 5 -5.81 -8.16 -3.26
C ASN A 5 -4.83 -8.77 -4.26
N LEU A 6 -4.90 -8.35 -5.53
CA LEU A 6 -3.94 -8.79 -6.55
C LEU A 6 -2.53 -8.36 -6.20
N LEU A 7 -2.36 -7.13 -5.71
CA LEU A 7 -1.07 -6.61 -5.26
C LEU A 7 -0.50 -7.42 -4.09
N ARG A 8 -1.32 -7.79 -3.10
CA ARG A 8 -0.91 -8.64 -1.98
C ARG A 8 -0.42 -10.02 -2.43
N TYR A 9 -1.09 -10.62 -3.41
CA TYR A 9 -0.62 -11.89 -3.98
C TYR A 9 0.67 -11.70 -4.79
N TYR A 10 0.76 -10.63 -5.57
CA TYR A 10 1.96 -10.32 -6.33
C TYR A 10 3.17 -10.08 -5.42
N ALA A 11 3.00 -9.36 -4.32
CA ALA A 11 4.04 -9.12 -3.32
C ALA A 11 4.63 -10.41 -2.74
N ARG A 12 3.86 -11.49 -2.64
CA ARG A 12 4.35 -12.82 -2.22
C ARG A 12 5.24 -13.50 -3.26
N LEU A 13 5.12 -13.08 -4.52
CA LEU A 13 5.94 -13.62 -5.62
C LEU A 13 7.23 -12.84 -5.83
N THR A 14 7.28 -11.53 -5.52
CA THR A 14 8.45 -10.67 -5.76
C THR A 14 9.75 -11.16 -5.13
N PRO A 15 9.77 -11.84 -3.95
CA PRO A 15 11.00 -12.41 -3.40
C PRO A 15 11.64 -13.52 -4.25
N LEU A 16 10.93 -14.03 -5.25
CA LEU A 16 11.48 -14.97 -6.23
C LEU A 16 12.46 -14.32 -7.23
N GLY A 17 12.45 -12.98 -7.31
CA GLY A 17 13.25 -12.19 -8.24
C GLY A 17 12.44 -11.65 -9.40
N VAL A 18 12.62 -10.35 -9.70
CA VAL A 18 12.00 -9.66 -10.83
C VAL A 18 12.98 -9.65 -12.00
N GLY A 19 12.47 -9.80 -13.23
CA GLY A 19 13.28 -9.79 -14.44
C GLY A 19 14.01 -11.11 -14.76
N HIS A 20 13.82 -12.16 -13.97
CA HIS A 20 14.46 -13.46 -14.17
C HIS A 20 13.45 -14.56 -14.47
N ASP A 21 13.83 -15.52 -15.34
CA ASP A 21 13.02 -16.71 -15.62
C ASP A 21 13.13 -17.72 -14.48
N ILE A 22 12.05 -17.85 -13.74
CA ILE A 22 11.95 -18.70 -12.55
C ILE A 22 11.34 -20.04 -12.96
N LYS A 23 12.07 -21.14 -12.75
CA LYS A 23 11.55 -22.50 -12.97
C LYS A 23 10.83 -23.00 -11.73
N THR A 24 9.52 -23.15 -11.81
CA THR A 24 8.66 -23.53 -10.69
C THR A 24 7.49 -24.40 -11.15
N THR A 25 6.69 -24.85 -10.20
CA THR A 25 5.48 -25.63 -10.44
C THR A 25 4.25 -24.92 -9.90
N LEU A 26 3.07 -25.26 -10.41
CA LEU A 26 1.82 -24.67 -9.91
C LEU A 26 1.57 -24.99 -8.41
N PRO A 27 1.84 -26.21 -7.90
CA PRO A 27 1.74 -26.46 -6.45
C PRO A 27 2.68 -25.60 -5.61
N GLU A 28 3.97 -25.45 -6.00
CA GLU A 28 4.93 -24.57 -5.29
C GLU A 28 4.44 -23.12 -5.23
N LEU A 29 3.86 -22.60 -6.34
CA LEU A 29 3.28 -21.26 -6.35
C LEU A 29 2.01 -21.16 -5.51
N ALA A 30 1.17 -22.20 -5.50
CA ALA A 30 -0.03 -22.23 -4.68
C ALA A 30 0.29 -22.19 -3.18
N GLU A 31 1.31 -22.92 -2.75
CA GLU A 31 1.83 -22.89 -1.38
C GLU A 31 2.34 -21.50 -1.02
N ARG A 32 3.20 -20.89 -1.85
CA ARG A 32 3.72 -19.55 -1.63
C ARG A 32 2.64 -18.49 -1.59
N LEU A 33 1.60 -18.63 -2.39
CA LEU A 33 0.44 -17.74 -2.41
C LEU A 33 -0.55 -18.02 -1.27
N PHE A 34 -0.33 -19.08 -0.47
CA PHE A 34 -1.25 -19.56 0.57
C PHE A 34 -2.67 -19.78 0.04
N THR A 35 -2.77 -20.56 -1.05
CA THR A 35 -4.06 -20.80 -1.71
C THR A 35 -4.09 -22.17 -2.41
N SER A 36 -5.28 -22.57 -2.89
CA SER A 36 -5.41 -23.79 -3.66
C SER A 36 -4.76 -23.68 -5.06
N PRO A 37 -4.29 -24.79 -5.67
CA PRO A 37 -3.73 -24.75 -7.02
C PRO A 37 -4.70 -24.19 -8.07
N ARG A 38 -5.99 -24.44 -7.93
CA ARG A 38 -7.03 -23.88 -8.80
C ARG A 38 -7.09 -22.36 -8.70
N HIS A 39 -7.07 -21.83 -7.48
CA HIS A 39 -7.10 -20.39 -7.26
C HIS A 39 -5.79 -19.72 -7.70
N ALA A 40 -4.64 -20.36 -7.42
CA ALA A 40 -3.33 -19.89 -7.89
C ALA A 40 -3.30 -19.76 -9.42
N ARG A 41 -3.82 -20.75 -10.15
CA ARG A 41 -3.93 -20.67 -11.61
C ARG A 41 -4.73 -19.45 -12.06
N ASN A 42 -5.90 -19.21 -11.47
CA ASN A 42 -6.73 -18.04 -11.80
C ASN A 42 -6.02 -16.72 -11.49
N LEU A 43 -5.28 -16.65 -10.39
CA LEU A 43 -4.45 -15.49 -10.02
C LEU A 43 -3.36 -15.24 -11.06
N LEU A 44 -2.61 -16.28 -11.42
CA LEU A 44 -1.53 -16.16 -12.41
C LEU A 44 -2.06 -15.71 -13.78
N VAL A 45 -3.19 -16.25 -14.23
CA VAL A 45 -3.86 -15.78 -15.46
C VAL A 45 -4.22 -14.31 -15.37
N ARG A 46 -4.78 -13.88 -14.24
CA ARG A 46 -5.17 -12.48 -14.04
C ARG A 46 -3.98 -11.54 -13.98
N LEU A 47 -2.91 -11.91 -13.27
CA LEU A 47 -1.68 -11.14 -13.19
C LEU A 47 -0.96 -11.07 -14.55
N ASN A 48 -1.02 -12.13 -15.34
CA ASN A 48 -0.51 -12.18 -16.72
C ASN A 48 -1.30 -11.21 -17.63
N GLN A 49 -2.63 -11.20 -17.54
CA GLN A 49 -3.48 -10.25 -18.28
C GLN A 49 -3.19 -8.79 -17.93
N LEU A 50 -2.77 -8.51 -16.70
CA LEU A 50 -2.37 -7.16 -16.26
C LEU A 50 -0.94 -6.79 -16.67
N GLY A 51 -0.19 -7.73 -17.26
CA GLY A 51 1.20 -7.51 -17.64
C GLY A 51 2.16 -7.38 -16.45
N TRP A 52 1.78 -7.92 -15.27
CA TRP A 52 2.66 -7.90 -14.10
C TRP A 52 3.64 -9.06 -14.11
N LEU A 53 3.25 -10.18 -14.72
CA LEU A 53 4.09 -11.36 -14.89
C LEU A 53 3.76 -12.05 -16.21
N THR A 54 4.63 -12.97 -16.62
CA THR A 54 4.33 -13.98 -17.64
C THR A 54 4.39 -15.36 -17.01
N TRP A 55 3.32 -16.12 -17.14
CA TRP A 55 3.25 -17.52 -16.71
C TRP A 55 3.11 -18.43 -17.91
N THR A 56 4.09 -19.31 -18.11
CA THR A 56 4.11 -20.30 -19.20
C THR A 56 4.07 -21.70 -18.58
N PRO A 57 2.87 -22.30 -18.47
CA PRO A 57 2.73 -23.64 -17.94
C PRO A 57 3.33 -24.68 -18.88
N LYS A 58 4.02 -25.66 -18.33
CA LYS A 58 4.46 -26.85 -19.07
C LYS A 58 3.72 -28.08 -18.57
N ALA A 59 3.22 -28.88 -19.51
CA ALA A 59 2.59 -30.19 -19.21
C ALA A 59 3.65 -31.27 -18.97
N GLY A 60 3.39 -32.17 -18.02
CA GLY A 60 4.25 -33.33 -17.75
C GLY A 60 4.76 -33.36 -16.31
N ARG A 61 4.90 -34.60 -15.76
CA ARG A 61 5.26 -34.84 -14.34
C ARG A 61 6.65 -34.31 -13.94
N HIS A 62 7.56 -34.10 -14.90
CA HIS A 62 8.95 -33.68 -14.64
C HIS A 62 9.30 -32.35 -15.28
N HIS A 63 8.33 -31.62 -15.85
CA HIS A 63 8.58 -30.32 -16.49
C HIS A 63 8.21 -29.18 -15.56
N ARG A 64 9.21 -28.35 -15.28
CA ARG A 64 8.96 -27.07 -14.56
C ARG A 64 8.43 -26.01 -15.50
N SER A 65 7.39 -25.34 -15.08
CA SER A 65 6.83 -24.17 -15.76
C SER A 65 7.72 -22.95 -15.58
N SER A 66 7.54 -21.95 -16.42
CA SER A 66 8.30 -20.70 -16.38
C SER A 66 7.44 -19.55 -15.84
N LEU A 67 7.99 -18.84 -14.88
CA LEU A 67 7.42 -17.62 -14.31
C LEU A 67 8.41 -16.46 -14.47
N LEU A 68 7.97 -15.36 -15.06
CA LEU A 68 8.76 -14.15 -15.20
C LEU A 68 7.98 -12.96 -14.61
N LEU A 69 8.52 -12.33 -13.59
CA LEU A 69 7.94 -11.12 -12.99
C LEU A 69 8.48 -9.89 -13.71
N HIS A 70 7.58 -8.98 -14.13
CA HIS A 70 7.93 -7.80 -14.93
C HIS A 70 8.00 -6.49 -14.15
N ARG A 71 7.47 -6.47 -12.93
CA ARG A 71 7.29 -5.23 -12.18
C ARG A 71 7.90 -5.31 -10.80
N GLU A 72 8.67 -4.31 -10.44
CA GLU A 72 9.05 -4.07 -9.05
C GLU A 72 7.84 -3.67 -8.23
N LEU A 73 7.79 -4.10 -6.96
CA LEU A 73 6.63 -3.93 -6.11
C LEU A 73 6.33 -2.45 -5.80
N GLU A 74 7.34 -1.69 -5.37
CA GLU A 74 7.14 -0.30 -4.96
C GLU A 74 6.73 0.63 -6.11
N PRO A 75 7.36 0.61 -7.30
CA PRO A 75 6.86 1.37 -8.45
C PRO A 75 5.45 0.96 -8.87
N LEU A 76 5.09 -0.32 -8.74
CA LEU A 76 3.75 -0.80 -9.05
C LEU A 76 2.71 -0.26 -8.05
N LYS A 77 3.01 -0.24 -6.75
CA LYS A 77 2.19 0.39 -5.71
C LYS A 77 1.96 1.88 -6.03
N GLU A 78 3.04 2.63 -6.29
CA GLU A 78 2.93 4.04 -6.66
C GLU A 78 2.01 4.26 -7.86
N GLN A 79 2.19 3.48 -8.93
CA GLN A 79 1.37 3.60 -10.15
C GLN A 79 -0.11 3.32 -9.87
N LEU A 80 -0.42 2.29 -9.10
CA LEU A 80 -1.81 1.94 -8.75
C LEU A 80 -2.43 2.98 -7.82
N ALA A 81 -1.69 3.46 -6.83
CA ALA A 81 -2.13 4.51 -5.93
C ALA A 81 -2.40 5.82 -6.68
N ALA A 82 -1.52 6.23 -7.62
CA ALA A 82 -1.71 7.40 -8.46
C ALA A 82 -3.03 7.33 -9.26
N LYS A 83 -3.32 6.18 -9.88
CA LYS A 83 -4.59 5.97 -10.57
C LYS A 83 -5.80 6.11 -9.64
N ARG A 84 -5.67 5.69 -8.37
CA ARG A 84 -6.75 5.83 -7.37
C ARG A 84 -6.93 7.27 -6.92
N VAL A 85 -5.84 8.03 -6.76
CA VAL A 85 -5.88 9.47 -6.47
C VAL A 85 -6.60 10.22 -7.60
N GLN A 86 -6.24 9.97 -8.86
CA GLN A 86 -6.84 10.64 -10.03
C GLN A 86 -8.36 10.47 -10.11
N ILE A 87 -8.91 9.36 -9.61
CA ILE A 87 -10.35 9.11 -9.58
C ILE A 87 -10.99 9.40 -8.22
N GLY A 88 -10.28 10.09 -7.32
CA GLY A 88 -10.76 10.51 -6.00
C GLY A 88 -10.99 9.36 -5.00
N LYS A 89 -10.30 8.22 -5.16
CA LYS A 89 -10.38 7.07 -4.24
C LYS A 89 -9.20 7.02 -3.29
N TYR A 90 -9.07 8.06 -2.47
CA TYR A 90 -7.92 8.29 -1.58
C TYR A 90 -7.71 7.18 -0.54
N GLU A 91 -8.79 6.66 0.07
CA GLU A 91 -8.72 5.53 1.01
C GLU A 91 -8.03 4.31 0.40
N ARG A 92 -8.37 4.01 -0.87
CA ARG A 92 -7.74 2.91 -1.59
C ARG A 92 -6.31 3.20 -1.99
N ALA A 93 -5.99 4.45 -2.31
CA ALA A 93 -4.62 4.86 -2.58
C ALA A 93 -3.74 4.70 -1.34
N LEU A 94 -4.21 5.15 -0.17
CA LEU A 94 -3.55 4.94 1.11
C LEU A 94 -3.36 3.45 1.42
N ALA A 95 -4.42 2.64 1.26
CA ALA A 95 -4.32 1.19 1.51
C ALA A 95 -3.33 0.48 0.57
N ILE A 96 -3.17 0.94 -0.67
CA ILE A 96 -2.17 0.42 -1.62
C ILE A 96 -0.75 0.77 -1.16
N LEU A 97 -0.56 1.93 -0.54
CA LEU A 97 0.72 2.38 0.04
C LEU A 97 0.91 1.89 1.49
N ASP A 98 0.20 0.84 1.91
CA ASP A 98 0.26 0.26 3.26
C ASP A 98 -0.02 1.28 4.38
N ASN A 99 -0.82 2.32 4.08
CA ASN A 99 -1.13 3.48 4.92
C ASN A 99 0.10 4.34 5.26
N ASP A 100 1.14 4.30 4.44
CA ASP A 100 2.27 5.23 4.55
C ASP A 100 1.83 6.65 4.15
N GLU A 101 1.67 7.50 5.15
CA GLU A 101 1.22 8.88 4.98
C GLU A 101 2.27 9.76 4.29
N VAL A 102 3.57 9.46 4.48
CA VAL A 102 4.67 10.18 3.85
C VAL A 102 4.71 9.90 2.36
N ALA A 103 4.63 8.61 1.99
CA ALA A 103 4.54 8.18 0.60
C ALA A 103 3.28 8.75 -0.07
N PHE A 104 2.15 8.76 0.63
CA PHE A 104 0.90 9.31 0.14
C PHE A 104 0.98 10.84 -0.09
N ALA A 105 1.53 11.60 0.87
CA ALA A 105 1.73 13.04 0.70
C ALA A 105 2.65 13.37 -0.49
N LYS A 106 3.73 12.60 -0.66
CA LYS A 106 4.63 12.71 -1.81
C LYS A 106 3.91 12.41 -3.13
N LEU A 107 3.06 11.40 -3.16
CA LEU A 107 2.24 11.05 -4.30
C LEU A 107 1.25 12.17 -4.65
N LEU A 108 0.58 12.75 -3.66
CA LEU A 108 -0.35 13.88 -3.86
C LEU A 108 0.37 15.08 -4.46
N LYS A 109 1.54 15.43 -4.00
CA LYS A 109 2.37 16.50 -4.60
C LYS A 109 2.62 16.26 -6.09
N LYS A 110 2.86 15.01 -6.47
CA LYS A 110 3.18 14.61 -7.84
C LYS A 110 1.95 14.55 -8.76
N THR A 111 0.78 14.21 -8.23
CA THR A 111 -0.40 13.85 -9.04
C THR A 111 -1.50 14.92 -9.05
N SER A 112 -1.56 15.80 -8.07
CA SER A 112 -2.70 16.73 -7.88
C SER A 112 -2.44 18.16 -8.36
N GLY A 113 -1.50 18.38 -9.28
CA GLY A 113 -1.24 19.71 -9.82
C GLY A 113 -0.87 20.72 -8.72
N ALA A 114 -0.03 20.29 -7.77
CA ALA A 114 0.41 21.12 -6.67
C ALA A 114 1.06 22.40 -7.19
N THR A 115 0.58 23.55 -6.74
CA THR A 115 1.17 24.85 -7.02
C THR A 115 1.88 25.37 -5.77
N VAL A 116 3.02 26.02 -5.96
CA VAL A 116 3.70 26.74 -4.89
C VAL A 116 3.36 28.22 -5.04
N GLN A 117 2.65 28.77 -4.07
CA GLN A 117 2.30 30.17 -4.03
C GLN A 117 2.77 30.77 -2.71
N GLU A 118 3.52 31.85 -2.77
CA GLU A 118 4.13 32.52 -1.58
C GLU A 118 4.93 31.57 -0.67
N GLY A 119 5.64 30.60 -1.25
CA GLY A 119 6.39 29.60 -0.49
C GLY A 119 5.53 28.51 0.18
N ARG A 120 4.21 28.55 -0.01
CA ARG A 120 3.27 27.55 0.50
C ARG A 120 2.87 26.59 -0.59
N LEU A 121 2.80 25.30 -0.23
CA LEU A 121 2.34 24.24 -1.12
C LEU A 121 0.79 24.17 -1.08
N HIS A 122 0.15 24.45 -2.20
CA HIS A 122 -1.29 24.27 -2.38
C HIS A 122 -1.56 22.97 -3.12
N ILE A 123 -2.33 22.07 -2.49
CA ILE A 123 -2.77 20.82 -3.09
C ILE A 123 -4.29 20.85 -3.17
N GLN A 124 -4.83 20.79 -4.38
CA GLN A 124 -6.28 20.71 -4.59
C GLN A 124 -6.68 19.24 -4.71
N LEU A 125 -7.50 18.78 -3.78
CA LEU A 125 -8.05 17.43 -3.77
C LEU A 125 -9.55 17.48 -4.06
N THR A 126 -10.02 16.60 -4.95
CA THR A 126 -11.44 16.41 -5.19
C THR A 126 -11.93 15.24 -4.34
N TYR A 127 -12.77 15.52 -3.36
CA TYR A 127 -13.35 14.51 -2.49
C TYR A 127 -14.83 14.34 -2.78
N LYS A 128 -15.27 13.12 -3.04
CA LYS A 128 -16.65 12.83 -3.47
C LYS A 128 -17.68 12.75 -2.33
N ARG A 129 -17.21 12.76 -1.09
CA ARG A 129 -18.06 12.64 0.10
C ARG A 129 -17.81 13.84 1.00
N PRO A 130 -18.82 14.31 1.75
CA PRO A 130 -18.56 15.28 2.81
C PRO A 130 -17.61 14.67 3.83
N PHE A 131 -16.71 15.48 4.36
CA PHE A 131 -15.88 15.08 5.48
C PHE A 131 -16.77 14.99 6.73
N GLU A 132 -16.56 13.95 7.53
CA GLU A 132 -17.00 13.95 8.90
C GLU A 132 -16.23 15.04 9.68
N PRO A 133 -16.76 15.52 10.81
CA PRO A 133 -16.03 16.50 11.63
C PRO A 133 -14.61 16.01 11.90
N LEU A 134 -13.62 16.83 11.50
CA LEU A 134 -12.20 16.48 11.65
C LEU A 134 -11.74 16.69 13.11
N LEU A 135 -12.30 15.91 14.04
CA LEU A 135 -11.99 15.95 15.46
C LEU A 135 -11.19 14.70 15.85
N PRO A 136 -10.02 14.82 16.51
CA PRO A 136 -9.11 13.71 16.78
C PRO A 136 -9.72 12.54 17.56
N HIS A 137 -10.73 12.82 18.39
CA HIS A 137 -11.38 11.83 19.27
C HIS A 137 -12.55 11.08 18.62
N LEU A 138 -12.96 11.45 17.41
CA LEU A 138 -14.04 10.75 16.70
C LEU A 138 -13.50 9.61 15.85
N PRO A 139 -14.30 8.56 15.59
CA PRO A 139 -13.96 7.52 14.63
C PRO A 139 -13.73 8.12 13.23
N GLN A 140 -12.64 7.75 12.58
CA GLN A 140 -12.22 8.37 11.33
C GLN A 140 -11.77 7.34 10.31
N ARG A 141 -11.95 7.67 9.03
CA ARG A 141 -11.38 6.94 7.91
C ARG A 141 -9.89 7.30 7.76
N SER A 142 -9.15 6.49 7.03
CA SER A 142 -7.72 6.71 6.83
C SER A 142 -7.39 8.07 6.21
N SER A 143 -8.20 8.56 5.26
CA SER A 143 -8.00 9.88 4.64
C SER A 143 -8.31 11.05 5.60
N GLU A 144 -9.31 10.90 6.45
CA GLU A 144 -9.64 11.89 7.48
C GLU A 144 -8.56 11.92 8.55
N ARG A 145 -8.06 10.76 8.96
CA ARG A 145 -6.93 10.65 9.90
C ARG A 145 -5.67 11.31 9.32
N PHE A 146 -5.40 11.10 8.02
CA PHE A 146 -4.30 11.79 7.34
C PHE A 146 -4.45 13.31 7.45
N LEU A 147 -5.64 13.87 7.18
CA LEU A 147 -5.88 15.31 7.28
C LEU A 147 -5.77 15.82 8.72
N ILE A 148 -6.28 15.08 9.69
CA ILE A 148 -6.19 15.43 11.11
C ILE A 148 -4.73 15.53 11.55
N ARG A 149 -3.88 14.63 11.14
CA ARG A 149 -2.43 14.68 11.43
C ARG A 149 -1.71 15.87 10.78
N GLN A 150 -2.30 16.51 9.76
CA GLN A 150 -1.75 17.75 9.20
C GLN A 150 -2.16 19.00 10.00
N ILE A 151 -3.18 18.90 10.85
CA ILE A 151 -3.79 20.02 11.57
C ILE A 151 -3.50 19.95 13.07
N TYR A 152 -3.55 18.75 13.63
CA TYR A 152 -3.38 18.49 15.05
C TYR A 152 -2.07 17.74 15.30
N SER A 153 -1.46 18.04 16.45
CA SER A 153 -0.32 17.32 16.99
C SER A 153 -0.73 16.53 18.21
N CYS A 154 -0.10 15.38 18.41
CA CYS A 154 -0.25 14.56 19.60
C CYS A 154 0.78 14.93 20.67
N LEU A 155 0.59 14.47 21.90
CA LEU A 155 1.63 14.61 22.92
C LEU A 155 2.86 13.82 22.54
N VAL A 156 2.65 12.60 22.03
CA VAL A 156 3.67 11.69 21.56
C VAL A 156 3.20 11.01 20.28
N SER A 157 4.13 10.54 19.46
CA SER A 157 3.87 9.71 18.29
C SER A 157 4.48 8.31 18.47
N SER A 158 4.07 7.34 17.67
CA SER A 158 4.68 6.01 17.67
C SER A 158 5.03 5.59 16.25
N ASP A 159 6.14 4.88 16.10
CA ASP A 159 6.56 4.28 14.85
C ASP A 159 5.86 2.91 14.59
N ALA A 160 6.17 2.29 13.45
CA ALA A 160 5.63 0.99 13.07
C ALA A 160 6.07 -0.16 14.02
N ASN A 161 7.13 0.03 14.80
CA ASN A 161 7.66 -0.91 15.77
C ASN A 161 7.09 -0.68 17.18
N GLY A 162 6.26 0.35 17.36
CA GLY A 162 5.68 0.72 18.64
C GLY A 162 6.58 1.59 19.53
N HIS A 163 7.72 2.09 19.03
CA HIS A 163 8.54 3.03 19.79
C HIS A 163 7.85 4.38 19.88
N VAL A 164 7.89 4.96 21.07
CA VAL A 164 7.26 6.25 21.35
C VAL A 164 8.27 7.38 21.17
N HIS A 165 7.89 8.36 20.38
CA HIS A 165 8.70 9.55 20.09
C HIS A 165 8.03 10.82 20.63
N PRO A 166 8.82 11.79 21.13
CA PRO A 166 8.29 13.07 21.55
C PRO A 166 7.70 13.85 20.37
N GLU A 167 6.55 14.52 20.61
CA GLU A 167 5.93 15.45 19.66
C GLU A 167 5.66 16.79 20.37
N LEU A 168 4.52 16.98 21.02
CA LEU A 168 4.29 18.16 21.87
C LEU A 168 4.89 18.00 23.28
N ALA A 169 4.89 16.80 23.82
CA ALA A 169 5.54 16.49 25.08
C ALA A 169 7.02 16.14 24.82
N HIS A 170 7.93 16.96 25.32
CA HIS A 170 9.38 16.77 25.17
C HIS A 170 9.94 15.75 26.18
N HIS A 171 9.24 15.58 27.32
CA HIS A 171 9.62 14.65 28.36
C HIS A 171 8.38 14.15 29.08
N TRP A 172 8.39 12.90 29.49
CA TRP A 172 7.34 12.30 30.32
C TRP A 172 7.95 11.25 31.24
N HIS A 173 7.30 11.03 32.36
CA HIS A 173 7.59 9.97 33.29
C HIS A 173 6.31 9.22 33.58
N TYR A 174 6.37 7.91 33.62
CA TYR A 174 5.26 7.06 33.99
C TYR A 174 5.58 6.30 35.25
N ASP A 175 4.80 6.50 36.32
CA ASP A 175 4.87 5.73 37.53
C ASP A 175 3.81 4.62 37.52
N PRO A 176 4.23 3.33 37.42
CA PRO A 176 3.29 2.20 37.36
C PRO A 176 2.51 2.00 38.65
N HIS A 177 2.92 2.56 39.79
CA HIS A 177 2.25 2.41 41.10
C HIS A 177 1.14 3.43 41.30
N THR A 178 1.32 4.64 40.81
CA THR A 178 0.35 5.74 40.92
C THR A 178 -0.49 6.01 39.69
N TRP A 179 -0.15 5.39 38.58
CA TRP A 179 -0.78 5.63 37.24
C TRP A 179 -0.71 7.08 36.80
N GLN A 180 0.30 7.82 37.22
CA GLN A 180 0.55 9.24 36.90
C GLN A 180 1.81 9.42 36.06
#